data_9cc61b73ece47b191ad8efe8abad03ac
#
_entry.id   9cc61b73ece47b191ad8efe8abad03ac
#
_cell.length_a   1.000
_cell.length_b   1.000
_cell.length_c   1.000
_cell.angle_alpha   90.00
_cell.angle_beta   90.00
_cell.angle_gamma   90.00
#
_symmetry.space_group_name_H-M   'P 1'
#
loop_
_entity.id
_entity.type
_entity.pdbx_description
1 polymer ?
#
loop_
_entity_poly.entity_id
_entity_poly.type
_entity_poly.pdbx_seq_one_letter_code
_entity_poly.pdbx_strand_id
1 'polypeptide(L)'
;PNVTFIETGKNLGFTGGNNVGIVHALHKGADYILLLNNDTIVANNFLTPLINFMESDEQIAAVNPKIYFEDVDGQKNIIWAAGGEANLKLAKSNNRGRGRVDSGQFDSICTVSFATGCCLLMRATVIREIGLLTESYFAYFEDTDWSFRAKANGFSIKYYPHTHIWHAVGKSSQRKNGNSQKT
;
A
#
# COMPACT_ATOMS: atom_id res chain seq x y z
N PRO A 1 -16.11 16.25 -4.64
CA PRO A 1 -14.75 15.85 -5.00
C PRO A 1 -14.69 15.59 -6.49
N ASN A 2 -13.67 16.15 -7.17
CA ASN A 2 -13.45 15.87 -8.59
C ASN A 2 -12.78 14.51 -8.70
N VAL A 3 -13.46 13.55 -9.32
CA VAL A 3 -12.91 12.23 -9.64
C VAL A 3 -12.50 12.23 -11.11
N THR A 4 -11.27 11.80 -11.41
CA THR A 4 -10.83 11.56 -12.78
C THR A 4 -10.84 10.05 -13.03
N PHE A 5 -11.63 9.63 -14.03
CA PHE A 5 -11.60 8.25 -14.51
C PHE A 5 -10.64 8.15 -15.69
N ILE A 6 -9.72 7.19 -15.63
CA ILE A 6 -8.73 6.93 -16.69
C ILE A 6 -8.93 5.51 -17.21
N GLU A 7 -9.36 5.39 -18.46
CA GLU A 7 -9.55 4.12 -19.13
C GLU A 7 -8.25 3.71 -19.84
N THR A 8 -7.72 2.53 -19.53
CA THR A 8 -6.44 2.04 -20.08
C THR A 8 -6.60 1.23 -21.36
N GLY A 9 -7.83 0.88 -21.74
CA GLY A 9 -8.15 0.06 -22.93
C GLY A 9 -7.71 -1.40 -22.86
N LYS A 10 -6.91 -1.78 -21.84
CA LYS A 10 -6.44 -3.17 -21.63
C LYS A 10 -6.12 -3.40 -20.15
N ASN A 11 -6.02 -4.67 -19.75
CA ASN A 11 -5.57 -5.03 -18.42
C ASN A 11 -4.05 -4.88 -18.29
N LEU A 12 -3.61 -3.87 -17.56
CA LEU A 12 -2.20 -3.58 -17.30
C LEU A 12 -1.67 -4.23 -16.01
N GLY A 13 -2.51 -5.02 -15.33
CA GLY A 13 -2.22 -5.50 -13.99
C GLY A 13 -2.26 -4.41 -12.94
N PHE A 14 -1.87 -4.75 -11.72
CA PHE A 14 -1.79 -3.78 -10.62
C PHE A 14 -0.74 -2.71 -10.92
N THR A 15 0.45 -3.12 -11.33
CA THR A 15 1.60 -2.24 -11.52
C THR A 15 1.36 -1.20 -12.63
N GLY A 16 1.04 -1.66 -13.84
CA GLY A 16 0.82 -0.75 -14.96
C GLY A 16 -0.40 0.15 -14.78
N GLY A 17 -1.48 -0.37 -14.18
CA GLY A 17 -2.67 0.43 -13.85
C GLY A 17 -2.35 1.56 -12.87
N ASN A 18 -1.60 1.26 -11.80
CA ASN A 18 -1.16 2.28 -10.84
C ASN A 18 -0.18 3.28 -11.48
N ASN A 19 0.74 2.83 -12.33
CA ASN A 19 1.69 3.73 -13.02
C ASN A 19 0.96 4.78 -13.87
N VAL A 20 -0.12 4.42 -14.56
CA VAL A 20 -0.95 5.40 -15.31
C VAL A 20 -1.51 6.47 -14.37
N GLY A 21 -2.03 6.06 -13.21
CA GLY A 21 -2.53 7.00 -12.19
C GLY A 21 -1.42 7.87 -11.59
N ILE A 22 -0.26 7.28 -11.28
CA ILE A 22 0.93 7.98 -10.75
C ILE A 22 1.38 9.05 -11.73
N VAL A 23 1.57 8.70 -13.02
CA VAL A 23 1.99 9.65 -14.07
C VAL A 23 1.00 10.80 -14.20
N HIS A 24 -0.31 10.49 -14.21
CA HIS A 24 -1.34 11.52 -14.25
C HIS A 24 -1.25 12.47 -13.05
N ALA A 25 -1.12 11.96 -11.85
CA ALA A 25 -1.01 12.76 -10.63
C ALA A 25 0.27 13.62 -10.61
N LEU A 26 1.41 13.07 -11.04
CA LEU A 26 2.67 13.81 -11.17
C LEU A 26 2.56 14.98 -12.16
N HIS A 27 1.88 14.79 -13.31
CA HIS A 27 1.61 15.85 -14.29
C HIS A 27 0.68 16.93 -13.75
N LYS A 28 -0.19 16.59 -12.79
CA LYS A 28 -1.06 17.55 -12.09
C LYS A 28 -0.35 18.27 -10.92
N GLY A 29 0.92 17.98 -10.69
CA GLY A 29 1.72 18.65 -9.66
C GLY A 29 1.48 18.11 -8.25
N ALA A 30 1.03 16.86 -8.12
CA ALA A 30 0.85 16.25 -6.79
C ALA A 30 2.19 16.18 -6.03
N ASP A 31 2.17 16.51 -4.74
CA ASP A 31 3.29 16.39 -3.81
C ASP A 31 3.39 14.99 -3.21
N TYR A 32 2.24 14.34 -3.05
CA TYR A 32 2.10 12.98 -2.55
C TYR A 32 1.17 12.16 -3.43
N ILE A 33 1.44 10.87 -3.52
CA ILE A 33 0.61 9.91 -4.24
C ILE A 33 0.23 8.78 -3.29
N LEU A 34 -1.07 8.55 -3.14
CA LEU A 34 -1.60 7.44 -2.36
C LEU A 34 -2.08 6.33 -3.29
N LEU A 35 -1.44 5.17 -3.24
CA LEU A 35 -2.04 3.94 -3.75
C LEU A 35 -2.97 3.38 -2.68
N LEU A 36 -4.21 3.12 -3.05
CA LEU A 36 -5.22 2.59 -2.15
C LEU A 36 -6.08 1.56 -2.87
N ASN A 37 -6.11 0.34 -2.36
CA ASN A 37 -6.95 -0.70 -2.91
C ASN A 37 -8.44 -0.33 -2.79
N ASN A 38 -9.21 -0.70 -3.79
CA ASN A 38 -10.65 -0.41 -3.85
C ASN A 38 -11.51 -1.30 -2.92
N ASP A 39 -10.91 -2.28 -2.25
CA ASP A 39 -11.52 -3.14 -1.24
C ASP A 39 -11.05 -2.78 0.17
N THR A 40 -10.88 -1.47 0.44
CA THR A 40 -10.49 -0.93 1.74
C THR A 40 -11.56 -0.01 2.33
N ILE A 41 -11.62 0.04 3.65
CA ILE A 41 -12.36 1.02 4.43
C ILE A 41 -11.35 1.85 5.20
N VAL A 42 -11.40 3.17 5.09
CA VAL A 42 -10.47 4.07 5.75
C VAL A 42 -11.06 4.63 7.04
N ALA A 43 -10.23 4.81 8.07
CA ALA A 43 -10.63 5.51 9.28
C ALA A 43 -10.88 7.01 8.98
N ASN A 44 -11.70 7.65 9.79
CA ASN A 44 -11.90 9.09 9.69
C ASN A 44 -10.55 9.82 9.80
N ASN A 45 -10.32 10.78 8.88
CA ASN A 45 -9.10 11.59 8.85
C ASN A 45 -7.79 10.76 8.79
N PHE A 46 -7.81 9.58 8.13
CA PHE A 46 -6.64 8.68 8.09
C PHE A 46 -5.44 9.29 7.35
N LEU A 47 -5.66 10.16 6.38
CA LEU A 47 -4.63 10.67 5.48
C LEU A 47 -3.80 11.80 6.10
N THR A 48 -4.45 12.74 6.80
CA THR A 48 -3.76 13.92 7.36
C THR A 48 -2.60 13.55 8.29
N PRO A 49 -2.72 12.58 9.23
CA PRO A 49 -1.59 12.18 10.07
C PRO A 49 -0.43 11.58 9.28
N LEU A 50 -0.71 10.86 8.20
CA LEU A 50 0.34 10.28 7.32
C LEU A 50 1.12 11.38 6.59
N ILE A 51 0.42 12.39 6.04
CA ILE A 51 1.05 13.53 5.38
C ILE A 51 1.90 14.30 6.39
N ASN A 52 1.35 14.68 7.54
CA ASN A 52 2.09 15.42 8.57
C ASN A 52 3.35 14.66 9.03
N PHE A 53 3.26 13.34 9.11
CA PHE A 53 4.41 12.50 9.44
C PHE A 53 5.45 12.51 8.32
N MET A 54 5.05 12.46 7.06
CA MET A 54 5.99 12.55 5.94
C MET A 54 6.64 13.94 5.85
N GLU A 55 5.91 15.03 6.19
CA GLU A 55 6.45 16.39 6.23
C GLU A 55 7.51 16.58 7.33
N SER A 56 7.49 15.77 8.39
CA SER A 56 8.46 15.88 9.49
C SER A 56 9.89 15.43 9.11
N ASP A 57 10.04 14.68 8.01
CA ASP A 57 11.35 14.18 7.55
C ASP A 57 11.31 13.92 6.04
N GLU A 58 12.11 14.70 5.28
CA GLU A 58 12.21 14.60 3.81
C GLU A 58 12.83 13.28 3.34
N GLN A 59 13.55 12.57 4.23
CA GLN A 59 14.12 11.25 3.92
C GLN A 59 13.08 10.13 3.93
N ILE A 60 11.83 10.39 4.34
CA ILE A 60 10.74 9.42 4.24
C ILE A 60 10.22 9.38 2.81
N ALA A 61 10.52 8.31 2.08
CA ALA A 61 10.03 8.08 0.73
C ALA A 61 8.57 7.66 0.71
N ALA A 62 8.20 6.79 1.64
CA ALA A 62 6.85 6.25 1.73
C ALA A 62 6.48 5.80 3.13
N VAL A 63 5.17 5.74 3.38
CA VAL A 63 4.60 5.30 4.65
C VAL A 63 3.36 4.43 4.43
N ASN A 64 3.22 3.39 5.28
CA ASN A 64 1.98 2.65 5.46
C ASN A 64 1.34 2.99 6.81
N PRO A 65 0.01 3.09 6.90
CA PRO A 65 -0.71 3.03 8.16
C PRO A 65 -0.75 1.60 8.72
N LYS A 66 -1.33 1.43 9.90
CA LYS A 66 -1.77 0.13 10.40
C LYS A 66 -2.92 -0.38 9.52
N ILE A 67 -2.85 -1.63 9.08
CA ILE A 67 -3.89 -2.24 8.24
C ILE A 67 -4.46 -3.45 8.97
N TYR A 68 -5.76 -3.45 9.19
CA TYR A 68 -6.50 -4.58 9.74
C TYR A 68 -7.19 -5.38 8.64
N PHE A 69 -7.53 -6.62 8.91
CA PHE A 69 -8.59 -7.27 8.17
C PHE A 69 -9.93 -6.57 8.46
N GLU A 70 -10.83 -6.47 7.46
CA GLU A 70 -12.13 -5.82 7.63
C GLU A 70 -12.96 -6.54 8.68
N ASP A 71 -12.99 -7.87 8.63
CA ASP A 71 -13.70 -8.73 9.58
C ASP A 71 -13.09 -10.14 9.53
N VAL A 72 -12.77 -10.68 10.70
CA VAL A 72 -12.38 -12.08 10.87
C VAL A 72 -13.21 -12.63 12.01
N ASP A 73 -14.29 -13.37 11.69
CA ASP A 73 -15.21 -13.96 12.66
C ASP A 73 -15.77 -12.94 13.68
N GLY A 74 -16.15 -11.75 13.18
CA GLY A 74 -16.65 -10.63 13.97
C GLY A 74 -15.59 -9.77 14.64
N GLN A 75 -14.29 -10.08 14.46
CA GLN A 75 -13.18 -9.32 15.00
C GLN A 75 -12.61 -8.33 13.95
N LYS A 76 -12.51 -7.05 14.33
CA LYS A 76 -12.01 -5.97 13.48
C LYS A 76 -10.60 -5.48 13.86
N ASN A 77 -9.96 -6.11 14.82
CA ASN A 77 -8.63 -5.79 15.31
C ASN A 77 -7.59 -6.87 15.01
N ILE A 78 -7.82 -7.68 13.98
CA ILE A 78 -6.82 -8.63 13.48
C ILE A 78 -5.92 -7.90 12.48
N ILE A 79 -4.62 -7.87 12.75
CA ILE A 79 -3.63 -7.22 11.88
C ILE A 79 -3.58 -7.92 10.51
N TRP A 80 -3.75 -7.16 9.44
CA TRP A 80 -3.38 -7.58 8.09
C TRP A 80 -1.93 -7.21 7.77
N ALA A 81 -1.52 -5.96 8.10
CA ALA A 81 -0.13 -5.50 8.00
C ALA A 81 0.17 -4.37 8.99
N ALA A 82 1.27 -4.49 9.68
CA ALA A 82 1.91 -3.44 10.48
C ALA A 82 3.28 -3.10 9.86
N GLY A 83 3.27 -2.75 8.55
CA GLY A 83 4.44 -2.65 7.69
C GLY A 83 4.86 -4.00 7.09
N GLY A 84 5.89 -3.98 6.25
CA GLY A 84 6.42 -5.16 5.56
C GLY A 84 7.83 -5.52 5.99
N GLU A 85 8.09 -6.82 6.09
CA GLU A 85 9.41 -7.39 6.34
C GLU A 85 9.84 -8.24 5.15
N ALA A 86 11.05 -8.03 4.63
CA ALA A 86 11.59 -8.84 3.54
C ALA A 86 13.02 -9.26 3.84
N ASN A 87 13.32 -10.52 3.52
CA ASN A 87 14.66 -11.08 3.54
C ASN A 87 15.03 -11.54 2.14
N LEU A 88 15.83 -10.74 1.45
CA LEU A 88 16.23 -11.01 0.06
C LEU A 88 17.08 -12.28 -0.08
N LYS A 89 17.89 -12.65 0.93
CA LYS A 89 18.70 -13.87 0.90
C LYS A 89 17.83 -15.12 0.88
N LEU A 90 16.65 -15.06 1.48
CA LEU A 90 15.71 -16.17 1.56
C LEU A 90 14.56 -16.04 0.55
N ALA A 91 14.56 -14.97 -0.28
CA ALA A 91 13.45 -14.60 -1.18
C ALA A 91 12.08 -14.64 -0.47
N LYS A 92 12.01 -14.13 0.77
CA LYS A 92 10.78 -14.09 1.59
C LYS A 92 10.38 -12.66 1.88
N SER A 93 9.10 -12.36 1.70
CA SER A 93 8.46 -11.13 2.17
C SER A 93 7.16 -11.46 2.89
N ASN A 94 6.89 -10.76 3.98
CA ASN A 94 5.70 -10.96 4.80
C ASN A 94 5.17 -9.62 5.30
N ASN A 95 3.87 -9.51 5.45
CA ASN A 95 3.26 -8.44 6.22
C ASN A 95 3.50 -8.69 7.72
N ARG A 96 4.19 -7.74 8.39
CA ARG A 96 4.49 -7.82 9.82
C ARG A 96 3.19 -7.88 10.63
N GLY A 97 3.11 -8.80 11.57
CA GLY A 97 1.96 -8.97 12.46
C GLY A 97 0.74 -9.65 11.85
N ARG A 98 0.78 -10.09 10.58
CA ARG A 98 -0.39 -10.68 9.89
C ARG A 98 -1.04 -11.80 10.70
N GLY A 99 -2.37 -11.71 10.86
CA GLY A 99 -3.18 -12.69 11.58
C GLY A 99 -3.14 -12.59 13.10
N ARG A 100 -2.39 -11.64 13.67
CA ARG A 100 -2.33 -11.44 15.12
C ARG A 100 -3.43 -10.48 15.57
N VAL A 101 -4.00 -10.74 16.74
CA VAL A 101 -4.85 -9.78 17.44
C VAL A 101 -4.00 -8.58 17.84
N ASP A 102 -4.47 -7.39 17.58
CA ASP A 102 -3.81 -6.15 18.03
C ASP A 102 -4.13 -5.90 19.51
N SER A 103 -3.08 -5.87 20.31
CA SER A 103 -3.08 -5.53 21.74
C SER A 103 -2.11 -4.39 22.07
N GLY A 104 -1.77 -3.56 21.05
CA GLY A 104 -0.81 -2.46 21.19
C GLY A 104 0.64 -2.81 20.86
N GLN A 105 0.94 -4.08 20.57
CA GLN A 105 2.30 -4.54 20.27
C GLN A 105 2.89 -3.98 18.96
N PHE A 106 2.07 -3.30 18.16
CA PHE A 106 2.48 -2.63 16.92
C PHE A 106 2.20 -1.12 16.94
N ASP A 107 2.18 -0.48 18.11
CA ASP A 107 1.86 0.95 18.25
C ASP A 107 3.09 1.88 18.17
N SER A 108 4.25 1.34 17.84
CA SER A 108 5.47 2.13 17.63
C SER A 108 5.76 2.39 16.16
N ILE A 109 6.07 3.65 15.82
CA ILE A 109 6.60 4.03 14.52
C ILE A 109 7.93 3.29 14.29
N CYS A 110 8.12 2.71 13.11
CA CYS A 110 9.39 2.06 12.79
C CYS A 110 9.72 2.10 11.29
N THR A 111 11.01 1.92 11.00
CA THR A 111 11.47 1.66 9.63
C THR A 111 11.17 0.20 9.28
N VAL A 112 10.64 -0.01 8.08
CA VAL A 112 10.25 -1.33 7.56
C VAL A 112 11.01 -1.68 6.28
N SER A 113 10.96 -2.93 5.87
CA SER A 113 11.62 -3.35 4.63
C SER A 113 10.89 -2.81 3.41
N PHE A 114 9.56 -2.85 3.43
CA PHE A 114 8.70 -2.30 2.38
C PHE A 114 7.38 -1.82 2.95
N ALA A 115 6.69 -0.99 2.19
CA ALA A 115 5.32 -0.55 2.44
C ALA A 115 4.41 -1.16 1.37
N THR A 116 3.32 -1.85 1.81
CA THR A 116 2.44 -2.58 0.90
C THR A 116 1.57 -1.66 0.05
N GLY A 117 1.43 -1.99 -1.23
CA GLY A 117 0.58 -1.27 -2.19
C GLY A 117 -0.90 -1.23 -1.84
N CYS A 118 -1.36 -2.00 -0.85
CA CYS A 118 -2.73 -1.92 -0.34
C CYS A 118 -3.11 -0.51 0.15
N CYS A 119 -2.19 0.16 0.86
CA CYS A 119 -2.32 1.57 1.26
C CYS A 119 -0.91 2.16 1.39
N LEU A 120 -0.41 2.75 0.34
CA LEU A 120 0.97 3.22 0.22
C LEU A 120 0.99 4.71 -0.13
N LEU A 121 1.34 5.55 0.85
CA LEU A 121 1.56 6.97 0.61
C LEU A 121 3.02 7.20 0.23
N MET A 122 3.25 7.77 -0.95
CA MET A 122 4.55 7.96 -1.58
C MET A 122 4.83 9.45 -1.78
N ARG A 123 6.08 9.88 -1.59
CA ARG A 123 6.53 11.24 -1.90
C ARG A 123 6.80 11.39 -3.40
N ALA A 124 6.17 12.37 -4.04
CA ALA A 124 6.27 12.57 -5.49
C ALA A 124 7.69 12.92 -5.96
N THR A 125 8.47 13.65 -5.16
CA THR A 125 9.88 13.96 -5.49
C THR A 125 10.72 12.69 -5.58
N VAL A 126 10.52 11.75 -4.65
CA VAL A 126 11.22 10.46 -4.66
C VAL A 126 10.79 9.61 -5.86
N ILE A 127 9.49 9.60 -6.22
CA ILE A 127 9.05 8.90 -7.44
C ILE A 127 9.72 9.48 -8.69
N ARG A 128 9.87 10.82 -8.78
CA ARG A 128 10.57 11.45 -9.91
C ARG A 128 12.04 11.08 -9.96
N GLU A 129 12.69 10.86 -8.82
CA GLU A 129 14.11 10.53 -8.71
C GLU A 129 14.40 9.06 -9.02
N ILE A 130 13.66 8.13 -8.39
CA ILE A 130 13.94 6.68 -8.49
C ILE A 130 13.06 5.96 -9.50
N GLY A 131 12.07 6.63 -10.09
CA GLY A 131 11.16 6.08 -11.09
C GLY A 131 9.90 5.42 -10.53
N LEU A 132 9.06 4.97 -11.45
CA LEU A 132 7.76 4.34 -11.22
C LEU A 132 7.90 2.91 -10.66
N LEU A 133 6.76 2.25 -10.43
CA LEU A 133 6.71 0.82 -10.14
C LEU A 133 7.23 0.02 -11.36
N THR A 134 7.97 -1.05 -11.12
CA THR A 134 8.59 -1.86 -12.18
C THR A 134 7.56 -2.76 -12.87
N GLU A 135 7.22 -2.47 -14.13
CA GLU A 135 6.12 -3.11 -14.86
C GLU A 135 6.34 -4.59 -15.22
N SER A 136 7.57 -5.11 -15.08
CA SER A 136 7.82 -6.55 -15.21
C SER A 136 7.10 -7.37 -14.10
N TYR A 137 6.75 -6.72 -12.99
CA TYR A 137 5.81 -7.26 -12.03
C TYR A 137 4.39 -6.90 -12.48
N PHE A 138 3.64 -7.86 -12.95
CA PHE A 138 2.23 -7.64 -13.31
C PHE A 138 1.38 -7.33 -12.07
N ALA A 139 1.62 -8.07 -10.99
CA ALA A 139 1.10 -7.87 -9.66
C ALA A 139 1.97 -8.61 -8.65
N TYR A 140 2.09 -8.08 -7.44
CA TYR A 140 2.94 -8.52 -6.33
C TYR A 140 4.43 -8.25 -6.54
N PHE A 141 5.09 -7.85 -5.46
CA PHE A 141 6.49 -7.44 -5.35
C PHE A 141 6.86 -6.08 -5.97
N GLU A 142 5.98 -5.41 -6.74
CA GLU A 142 6.23 -4.06 -7.27
C GLU A 142 6.43 -3.02 -6.17
N ASP A 143 5.69 -3.14 -5.07
CA ASP A 143 5.80 -2.31 -3.87
C ASP A 143 7.09 -2.60 -3.08
N THR A 144 7.44 -3.87 -2.98
CA THR A 144 8.68 -4.32 -2.36
C THR A 144 9.89 -3.85 -3.16
N ASP A 145 9.91 -4.03 -4.48
CA ASP A 145 10.95 -3.55 -5.38
C ASP A 145 11.13 -2.04 -5.26
N TRP A 146 10.05 -1.27 -5.37
CA TRP A 146 10.10 0.19 -5.26
C TRP A 146 10.65 0.63 -3.91
N SER A 147 10.22 -0.02 -2.82
CA SER A 147 10.71 0.25 -1.47
C SER A 147 12.22 -0.03 -1.34
N PHE A 148 12.73 -1.10 -1.96
CA PHE A 148 14.16 -1.40 -1.97
C PHE A 148 14.96 -0.41 -2.80
N ARG A 149 14.44 0.04 -3.96
CA ARG A 149 15.08 1.10 -4.77
C ARG A 149 15.15 2.42 -4.00
N ALA A 150 14.09 2.81 -3.29
CA ALA A 150 14.09 3.99 -2.45
C ALA A 150 15.18 3.90 -1.37
N LYS A 151 15.28 2.75 -0.67
CA LYS A 151 16.31 2.52 0.36
C LYS A 151 17.72 2.53 -0.21
N ALA A 152 17.94 1.98 -1.41
CA ALA A 152 19.23 2.00 -2.09
C ALA A 152 19.68 3.44 -2.45
N ASN A 153 18.73 4.36 -2.60
CA ASN A 153 18.97 5.79 -2.82
C ASN A 153 18.97 6.62 -1.52
N GLY A 154 19.09 5.99 -0.36
CA GLY A 154 19.26 6.67 0.94
C GLY A 154 17.95 7.05 1.64
N PHE A 155 16.78 6.78 1.05
CA PHE A 155 15.48 7.07 1.66
C PHE A 155 15.05 6.00 2.66
N SER A 156 14.06 6.34 3.48
CA SER A 156 13.45 5.43 4.45
C SER A 156 12.01 5.08 4.08
N ILE A 157 11.60 3.86 4.42
CA ILE A 157 10.22 3.39 4.34
C ILE A 157 9.72 3.22 5.76
N LYS A 158 8.59 3.83 6.09
CA LYS A 158 8.07 3.89 7.47
C LYS A 158 6.72 3.20 7.62
N TYR A 159 6.53 2.67 8.80
CA TYR A 159 5.22 2.25 9.32
C TYR A 159 4.76 3.27 10.35
N TYR A 160 3.51 3.74 10.23
CA TYR A 160 2.90 4.73 11.11
C TYR A 160 1.60 4.18 11.73
N PRO A 161 1.58 3.82 13.03
CA PRO A 161 0.47 3.10 13.66
C PRO A 161 -0.70 3.99 14.12
N HIS A 162 -0.53 5.33 14.18
CA HIS A 162 -1.51 6.22 14.80
C HIS A 162 -2.70 6.54 13.88
N THR A 163 -2.77 5.89 12.73
CA THR A 163 -3.96 5.82 11.88
C THR A 163 -4.05 4.45 11.24
N HIS A 164 -5.24 4.09 10.75
CA HIS A 164 -5.47 2.75 10.24
C HIS A 164 -6.52 2.70 9.12
N ILE A 165 -6.52 1.57 8.44
CA ILE A 165 -7.55 1.17 7.48
C ILE A 165 -7.92 -0.29 7.72
N TRP A 166 -9.04 -0.73 7.14
CA TRP A 166 -9.43 -2.14 7.05
C TRP A 166 -9.39 -2.61 5.60
N HIS A 167 -8.95 -3.83 5.37
CA HIS A 167 -8.81 -4.45 4.05
C HIS A 167 -9.71 -5.70 3.95
N ALA A 168 -10.64 -5.68 2.99
CA ALA A 168 -11.63 -6.75 2.76
C ALA A 168 -11.04 -7.87 1.89
N VAL A 169 -9.98 -8.52 2.34
CA VAL A 169 -9.26 -9.54 1.59
C VAL A 169 -10.17 -10.64 1.06
N GLY A 170 -10.14 -10.87 -0.25
CA GLY A 170 -10.79 -12.02 -0.89
C GLY A 170 -12.20 -11.80 -1.42
N LYS A 171 -12.83 -10.63 -1.21
CA LYS A 171 -14.17 -10.35 -1.80
C LYS A 171 -14.11 -10.18 -3.32
N SER A 172 -12.98 -9.73 -3.87
CA SER A 172 -12.77 -9.57 -5.31
C SER A 172 -12.50 -10.89 -6.06
N SER A 173 -11.96 -11.91 -5.38
CA SER A 173 -11.67 -13.23 -6.00
C SER A 173 -12.85 -14.20 -5.95
N GLN A 174 -13.80 -14.03 -5.05
CA GLN A 174 -14.96 -14.94 -4.91
C GLN A 174 -16.08 -14.70 -5.94
N ARG A 175 -16.08 -13.57 -6.66
CA ARG A 175 -17.09 -13.30 -7.71
C ARG A 175 -16.99 -14.16 -8.97
N LYS A 176 -15.95 -14.97 -9.15
CA LYS A 176 -15.78 -15.84 -10.33
C LYS A 176 -16.32 -17.26 -10.20
N ASN A 177 -16.73 -17.70 -9.02
CA ASN A 177 -17.18 -19.10 -8.81
C ASN A 177 -18.70 -19.27 -8.63
N GLY A 178 -19.50 -18.28 -8.92
CA GLY A 178 -20.96 -18.33 -8.80
C GLY A 178 -21.68 -18.27 -10.14
N ASN A 179 -21.46 -19.20 -11.05
CA ASN A 179 -22.43 -19.63 -12.07
C ASN A 179 -21.86 -20.79 -12.90
N SER A 180 -21.93 -21.98 -12.37
CA SER A 180 -22.05 -23.22 -13.15
C SER A 180 -22.81 -24.23 -12.31
N GLN A 181 -24.13 -24.02 -12.20
CA GLN A 181 -25.04 -25.10 -11.90
C GLN A 181 -26.18 -25.11 -12.95
N LYS A 182 -26.05 -26.07 -13.82
CA LYS A 182 -27.06 -26.98 -14.40
C LYS A 182 -28.40 -26.38 -14.84
N THR A 183 -28.64 -26.43 -16.10
CA THR A 183 -29.65 -27.37 -16.67
C THR A 183 -29.15 -27.86 -18.01
#